data_c1032a8a95642cff04e540b73e255f5e
#
_entry.id   c1032a8a95642cff04e540b73e255f5e
#
_cell.length_a   1.000
_cell.length_b   1.000
_cell.length_c   1.000
_cell.angle_alpha   90.00
_cell.angle_beta   90.00
_cell.angle_gamma   90.00
#
_symmetry.space_group_name_H-M   'P 1'
#
loop_
_entity.id
_entity.type
_entity.pdbx_description
1 polymer ?
#
loop_
_entity_poly.entity_id
_entity_poly.type
_entity_poly.pdbx_seq_one_letter_code
_entity_poly.pdbx_strand_id
1 'polypeptide(L)'
;MTDTFDTLIPRVGVITDVRNDTPEIKTIRVVTPDGKKAFDHRPGQCAMLSIPGIGEAMFSITSSPTNTEYMEFSIKKCGCVTDWLHAAEVGQQITIRGPYGKPFPVDDEFAGKNLLFIAVTVVSGTSALGHQLLPTLP
;
A
#
# COMPACT_ATOMS: atom_id res chain seq x y z
N MET A 1 19.17 21.71 8.08
CA MET A 1 17.73 21.65 7.70
C MET A 1 17.30 20.20 7.82
N THR A 2 16.46 19.90 8.78
CA THR A 2 15.77 18.61 8.80
C THR A 2 14.68 18.68 7.74
N ASP A 3 14.80 17.88 6.68
CA ASP A 3 13.72 17.66 5.75
C ASP A 3 12.55 17.05 6.52
N THR A 4 11.59 17.89 6.89
CA THR A 4 10.36 17.41 7.50
C THR A 4 9.58 16.71 6.40
N PHE A 5 9.45 15.39 6.52
CA PHE A 5 8.64 14.61 5.58
C PHE A 5 7.18 15.05 5.70
N ASP A 6 6.68 15.69 4.65
CA ASP A 6 5.29 16.13 4.60
C ASP A 6 4.45 15.06 3.90
N THR A 7 3.55 14.44 4.66
CA THR A 7 2.64 13.40 4.18
C THR A 7 1.58 13.93 3.21
N LEU A 8 1.38 15.25 3.15
CA LEU A 8 0.40 15.89 2.26
C LEU A 8 0.95 16.16 0.86
N ILE A 9 2.28 16.15 0.69
CA ILE A 9 2.90 16.42 -0.61
C ILE A 9 2.80 15.17 -1.50
N PRO A 10 2.09 15.25 -2.64
CA PRO A 10 2.02 14.15 -3.58
C PRO A 10 3.38 13.88 -4.23
N ARG A 11 3.71 12.61 -4.38
CA ARG A 11 4.89 12.14 -5.09
C ARG A 11 4.46 11.39 -6.35
N VAL A 12 5.26 11.45 -7.38
CA VAL A 12 5.03 10.63 -8.57
C VAL A 12 5.34 9.18 -8.24
N GLY A 13 4.42 8.30 -8.56
CA GLY A 13 4.59 6.85 -8.50
C GLY A 13 4.55 6.25 -9.90
N VAL A 14 5.42 5.32 -10.19
CA VAL A 14 5.46 4.56 -11.43
C VAL A 14 5.04 3.12 -11.13
N ILE A 15 4.07 2.61 -11.89
CA ILE A 15 3.64 1.22 -11.79
C ILE A 15 4.71 0.34 -12.45
N THR A 16 5.30 -0.57 -11.69
CA THR A 16 6.38 -1.47 -12.17
C THR A 16 5.96 -2.92 -12.29
N ASP A 17 4.85 -3.29 -11.67
CA ASP A 17 4.30 -4.65 -11.77
C ASP A 17 2.80 -4.62 -11.54
N VAL A 18 2.09 -5.51 -12.23
CA VAL A 18 0.63 -5.69 -12.11
C VAL A 18 0.32 -7.17 -12.06
N ARG A 19 -0.25 -7.64 -10.96
CA ARG A 19 -0.59 -9.03 -10.73
C ARG A 19 -2.10 -9.21 -10.54
N ASN A 20 -2.70 -10.14 -11.25
CA ASN A 20 -4.08 -10.55 -11.04
C ASN A 20 -4.13 -11.59 -9.91
N ASP A 21 -4.62 -11.21 -8.75
CA ASP A 21 -4.78 -12.13 -7.61
C ASP A 21 -6.08 -12.92 -7.72
N THR A 22 -7.15 -12.23 -8.09
CA THR A 22 -8.48 -12.81 -8.42
C THR A 22 -9.11 -12.02 -9.58
N PRO A 23 -10.25 -12.46 -10.13
CA PRO A 23 -10.99 -11.68 -11.14
C PRO A 23 -11.36 -10.26 -10.69
N GLU A 24 -11.53 -10.04 -9.37
CA GLU A 24 -11.94 -8.76 -8.81
C GLU A 24 -10.79 -7.98 -8.13
N ILE A 25 -9.62 -8.62 -7.94
CA ILE A 25 -8.52 -8.04 -7.18
C ILE A 25 -7.25 -8.08 -7.99
N LYS A 26 -6.62 -6.91 -8.12
CA LYS A 26 -5.27 -6.74 -8.67
C LYS A 26 -4.34 -6.17 -7.61
N THR A 27 -3.13 -6.66 -7.58
CA THR A 27 -2.03 -6.04 -6.83
C THR A 27 -1.14 -5.29 -7.80
N ILE A 28 -0.95 -4.01 -7.54
CA ILE A 28 0.00 -3.16 -8.27
C ILE A 28 1.21 -2.87 -7.40
N ARG A 29 2.37 -2.81 -8.03
CA ARG A 29 3.63 -2.38 -7.41
C ARG A 29 3.99 -1.00 -7.90
N VAL A 30 4.35 -0.12 -6.97
CA VAL A 30 4.65 1.28 -7.25
C VAL A 30 6.01 1.65 -6.66
N VAL A 31 6.80 2.36 -7.46
CA VAL A 31 8.06 2.98 -7.06
C VAL A 31 8.06 4.45 -7.47
N THR A 32 8.94 5.25 -6.90
CA THR A 32 9.22 6.60 -7.40
C THR A 32 10.01 6.54 -8.73
N PRO A 33 10.08 7.63 -9.51
CA PRO A 33 10.80 7.63 -10.80
C PRO A 33 12.28 7.25 -10.69
N ASP A 34 12.90 7.44 -9.52
CA ASP A 34 14.27 7.00 -9.25
C ASP A 34 14.37 5.52 -8.78
N GLY A 35 13.27 4.78 -8.87
CA GLY A 35 13.22 3.35 -8.60
C GLY A 35 13.19 2.97 -7.12
N LYS A 36 12.81 3.89 -6.24
CA LYS A 36 12.79 3.67 -4.79
C LYS A 36 11.37 3.59 -4.24
N LYS A 37 11.26 3.09 -3.02
CA LYS A 37 10.05 3.19 -2.21
C LYS A 37 9.68 4.65 -1.99
N ALA A 38 8.40 5.01 -2.12
CA ALA A 38 7.95 6.39 -2.03
C ALA A 38 8.13 7.00 -0.62
N PHE A 39 7.87 6.20 0.42
CA PHE A 39 8.03 6.59 1.83
C PHE A 39 7.98 5.35 2.74
N ASP A 40 8.46 5.49 3.95
CA ASP A 40 8.34 4.45 4.96
C ASP A 40 6.94 4.46 5.58
N HIS A 41 6.49 3.28 5.99
CA HIS A 41 5.19 3.09 6.65
C HIS A 41 5.30 2.06 7.76
N ARG A 42 4.30 2.05 8.65
CA ARG A 42 4.12 1.04 9.70
C ARG A 42 2.97 0.10 9.32
N PRO A 43 2.93 -1.12 9.88
CA PRO A 43 1.85 -2.07 9.62
C PRO A 43 0.47 -1.46 9.87
N GLY A 44 -0.46 -1.67 8.94
CA GLY A 44 -1.84 -1.17 9.03
C GLY A 44 -2.07 0.22 8.47
N GLN A 45 -1.03 0.91 8.01
CA GLN A 45 -1.18 2.21 7.38
C GLN A 45 -1.61 2.12 5.92
N CYS A 46 -2.11 3.23 5.39
CA CYS A 46 -2.62 3.39 4.04
C CYS A 46 -2.00 4.59 3.33
N ALA A 47 -2.22 4.67 2.04
CA ALA A 47 -1.80 5.78 1.20
C ALA A 47 -2.94 6.24 0.30
N MET A 48 -2.91 7.51 -0.09
CA MET A 48 -3.80 8.06 -1.10
C MET A 48 -3.16 7.89 -2.47
N LEU A 49 -3.84 7.19 -3.36
CA LEU A 49 -3.47 7.10 -4.77
C LEU A 49 -4.38 8.02 -5.57
N SER A 50 -3.78 8.87 -6.40
CA SER A 50 -4.52 9.82 -7.23
C SER A 50 -4.14 9.63 -8.70
N ILE A 51 -5.15 9.64 -9.55
CA ILE A 51 -5.01 9.59 -11.00
C ILE A 51 -5.53 10.91 -11.57
N PRO A 52 -4.68 11.71 -12.21
CA PRO A 52 -5.09 12.99 -12.77
C PRO A 52 -6.28 12.83 -13.72
N GLY A 53 -7.32 13.65 -13.50
CA GLY A 53 -8.54 13.64 -14.31
C GLY A 53 -9.55 12.53 -13.98
N ILE A 54 -9.19 11.57 -13.12
CA ILE A 54 -10.07 10.46 -12.71
C ILE A 54 -10.53 10.62 -11.26
N GLY A 55 -9.58 10.85 -10.36
CA GLY A 55 -9.87 11.01 -8.94
C GLY A 55 -8.82 10.41 -8.03
N GLU A 56 -9.15 10.34 -6.76
CA GLU A 56 -8.27 9.75 -5.75
C GLU A 56 -9.05 8.84 -4.78
N ALA A 57 -8.35 7.86 -4.24
CA ALA A 57 -8.90 6.97 -3.21
C ALA A 57 -7.81 6.47 -2.26
N MET A 58 -8.23 6.10 -1.07
CA MET A 58 -7.37 5.57 -0.02
C MET A 58 -7.23 4.06 -0.16
N PHE A 59 -5.99 3.56 -0.14
CA PHE A 59 -5.69 2.13 -0.21
C PHE A 59 -4.75 1.72 0.90
N SER A 60 -5.00 0.57 1.50
CA SER A 60 -4.07 -0.05 2.45
C SER A 60 -2.79 -0.44 1.72
N ILE A 61 -1.65 -0.15 2.34
CA ILE A 61 -0.35 -0.61 1.86
C ILE A 61 -0.24 -2.11 2.18
N THR A 62 -0.03 -2.94 1.17
CA THR A 62 -0.02 -4.41 1.32
C THR A 62 1.38 -5.01 1.34
N SER A 63 2.39 -4.27 0.90
CA SER A 63 3.79 -4.69 1.05
C SER A 63 4.25 -4.59 2.50
N SER A 64 5.23 -5.42 2.87
CA SER A 64 5.84 -5.36 4.19
C SER A 64 6.50 -3.98 4.44
N PRO A 65 6.37 -3.39 5.64
CA PRO A 65 7.10 -2.18 5.99
C PRO A 65 8.63 -2.38 5.98
N THR A 66 9.10 -3.61 6.13
CA THR A 66 10.53 -3.97 6.04
C THR A 66 11.06 -3.99 4.61
N ASN A 67 10.18 -3.99 3.61
CA ASN A 67 10.56 -3.83 2.22
C ASN A 67 10.98 -2.38 1.96
N THR A 68 12.20 -2.18 1.49
CA THR A 68 12.78 -0.87 1.22
C THR A 68 12.76 -0.46 -0.25
N GLU A 69 12.33 -1.37 -1.15
CA GLU A 69 12.46 -1.18 -2.58
C GLU A 69 11.19 -0.61 -3.22
N TYR A 70 10.02 -1.10 -2.82
CA TYR A 70 8.74 -0.75 -3.46
C TYR A 70 7.58 -0.74 -2.47
N MET A 71 6.43 -0.27 -2.95
CA MET A 71 5.15 -0.39 -2.27
C MET A 71 4.18 -1.19 -3.13
N GLU A 72 3.33 -2.00 -2.49
CA GLU A 72 2.27 -2.74 -3.16
C GLU A 72 0.90 -2.38 -2.59
N PHE A 73 -0.09 -2.44 -3.47
CA PHE A 73 -1.50 -2.18 -3.16
C PHE A 73 -2.36 -3.25 -3.81
N SER A 74 -3.13 -3.97 -3.01
CA SER A 74 -4.14 -4.93 -3.50
C SER A 74 -5.48 -4.22 -3.59
N ILE A 75 -6.02 -4.14 -4.79
CA ILE A 75 -7.11 -3.25 -5.15
C ILE A 75 -8.29 -4.07 -5.63
N LYS A 76 -9.43 -3.96 -4.93
CA LYS A 76 -10.71 -4.51 -5.40
C LYS A 76 -11.36 -3.53 -6.35
N LYS A 77 -11.89 -4.04 -7.47
CA LYS A 77 -12.61 -3.26 -8.47
C LYS A 77 -13.97 -2.81 -7.92
N CYS A 78 -14.18 -1.49 -7.75
CA CYS A 78 -15.41 -0.97 -7.16
C CYS A 78 -15.73 0.51 -7.51
N GLY A 79 -15.23 1.04 -8.60
CA GLY A 79 -15.52 2.42 -9.03
C GLY A 79 -14.44 3.00 -9.94
N CYS A 80 -14.61 4.25 -10.36
CA CYS A 80 -13.82 4.86 -11.44
C CYS A 80 -12.29 4.81 -11.18
N VAL A 81 -11.84 5.12 -9.97
CA VAL A 81 -10.41 5.06 -9.63
C VAL A 81 -9.88 3.64 -9.69
N THR A 82 -10.62 2.69 -9.10
CA THR A 82 -10.22 1.28 -9.09
C THR A 82 -10.35 0.64 -10.48
N ASP A 83 -11.33 1.05 -11.29
CA ASP A 83 -11.48 0.60 -12.67
C ASP A 83 -10.27 1.01 -13.51
N TRP A 84 -9.81 2.25 -13.35
CA TRP A 84 -8.60 2.73 -13.99
C TRP A 84 -7.37 1.95 -13.55
N LEU A 85 -7.19 1.75 -12.23
CA LEU A 85 -6.07 0.97 -11.68
C LEU A 85 -6.08 -0.49 -12.14
N HIS A 86 -7.27 -1.08 -12.35
CA HIS A 86 -7.40 -2.41 -12.92
C HIS A 86 -7.05 -2.50 -14.40
N ALA A 87 -7.21 -1.40 -15.15
CA ALA A 87 -6.80 -1.29 -16.55
C ALA A 87 -5.35 -0.80 -16.72
N ALA A 88 -4.70 -0.41 -15.63
CA ALA A 88 -3.37 0.17 -15.67
C ALA A 88 -2.31 -0.83 -16.12
N GLU A 89 -1.32 -0.33 -16.83
CA GLU A 89 -0.18 -1.07 -17.35
C GLU A 89 1.12 -0.62 -16.68
N VAL A 90 2.13 -1.50 -16.76
CA VAL A 90 3.48 -1.17 -16.30
C VAL A 90 4.02 0.05 -17.05
N GLY A 91 4.63 0.97 -16.32
CA GLY A 91 5.16 2.23 -16.82
C GLY A 91 4.22 3.42 -16.67
N GLN A 92 2.94 3.19 -16.39
CA GLN A 92 2.01 4.29 -16.14
C GLN A 92 2.30 4.99 -14.82
N GLN A 93 2.00 6.28 -14.77
CA GLN A 93 2.26 7.12 -13.60
C GLN A 93 0.95 7.46 -12.88
N ILE A 94 1.06 7.46 -11.57
CA ILE A 94 0.03 7.92 -10.63
C ILE A 94 0.69 8.88 -9.64
N THR A 95 -0.08 9.52 -8.79
CA THR A 95 0.49 10.22 -7.64
C THR A 95 0.16 9.48 -6.36
N ILE A 96 1.09 9.49 -5.43
CA ILE A 96 0.99 8.81 -4.13
C ILE A 96 1.37 9.77 -3.01
N ARG A 97 0.58 9.79 -1.95
CA ARG A 97 0.88 10.55 -0.72
C ARG A 97 0.50 9.75 0.51
N GLY A 98 1.20 9.99 1.58
CA GLY A 98 1.05 9.30 2.87
C GLY A 98 2.39 9.19 3.60
N PRO A 99 2.52 8.26 4.58
CA PRO A 99 1.50 7.30 5.03
C PRO A 99 0.41 7.94 5.89
N TYR A 100 -0.78 7.34 5.91
CA TYR A 100 -1.92 7.74 6.72
C TYR A 100 -2.42 6.60 7.61
N GLY A 101 -3.20 6.95 8.62
CA GLY A 101 -3.82 6.00 9.51
C GLY A 101 -2.96 5.62 10.72
N LYS A 102 -3.65 5.22 11.78
CA LYS A 102 -3.00 4.72 13.00
C LYS A 102 -2.43 3.32 12.73
N PRO A 103 -1.14 3.09 12.97
CA PRO A 103 -0.54 1.77 12.79
C PRO A 103 -1.05 0.77 13.82
N PHE A 104 -0.93 -0.52 13.51
CA PHE A 104 -1.14 -1.57 14.49
C PHE A 104 -0.03 -1.53 15.56
N PRO A 105 -0.36 -1.81 16.84
CA PRO A 105 0.60 -1.77 17.94
C PRO A 105 1.44 -3.06 18.00
N VAL A 106 2.19 -3.33 16.92
CA VAL A 106 2.94 -4.59 16.77
C VAL A 106 4.10 -4.71 17.74
N ASP A 107 4.74 -3.57 18.08
CA ASP A 107 5.93 -3.56 18.90
C ASP A 107 5.61 -3.74 20.40
N ASP A 108 4.49 -3.16 20.86
CA ASP A 108 4.16 -3.09 22.28
C ASP A 108 3.12 -4.15 22.70
N GLU A 109 2.08 -4.35 21.88
CA GLU A 109 0.93 -5.16 22.29
C GLU A 109 0.95 -6.58 21.71
N PHE A 110 1.57 -6.78 20.53
CA PHE A 110 1.53 -8.05 19.81
C PHE A 110 2.75 -8.94 20.10
N ALA A 111 3.85 -8.35 20.57
CA ALA A 111 5.07 -9.11 20.86
C ALA A 111 4.83 -10.24 21.87
N GLY A 112 5.27 -11.44 21.55
CA GLY A 112 5.14 -12.62 22.39
C GLY A 112 3.73 -13.19 22.55
N LYS A 113 2.75 -12.72 21.74
CA LYS A 113 1.36 -13.20 21.78
C LYS A 113 1.03 -14.06 20.56
N ASN A 114 0.10 -14.99 20.76
CA ASN A 114 -0.53 -15.69 19.65
C ASN A 114 -1.57 -14.77 19.01
N LEU A 115 -1.51 -14.60 17.70
CA LEU A 115 -2.40 -13.72 16.95
C LEU A 115 -3.32 -14.55 16.05
N LEU A 116 -4.62 -14.27 16.11
CA LEU A 116 -5.63 -14.81 15.22
C LEU A 116 -6.14 -13.71 14.31
N PHE A 117 -6.00 -13.89 12.99
CA PHE A 117 -6.53 -12.98 11.98
C PHE A 117 -7.81 -13.55 11.38
N ILE A 118 -8.89 -12.79 11.46
CA ILE A 118 -10.19 -13.15 10.87
C ILE A 118 -10.54 -12.10 9.81
N ALA A 119 -10.59 -12.54 8.55
CA ALA A 119 -10.97 -11.69 7.43
C ALA A 119 -12.37 -12.07 6.92
N VAL A 120 -13.31 -11.14 6.95
CA VAL A 120 -14.72 -11.37 6.54
C VAL A 120 -14.99 -10.91 5.10
N THR A 121 -14.14 -10.07 4.55
CA THR A 121 -14.22 -9.55 3.18
C THR A 121 -12.80 -9.38 2.63
N VAL A 122 -12.69 -9.08 1.34
CA VAL A 122 -11.40 -8.71 0.79
C VAL A 122 -10.93 -7.42 1.43
N VAL A 123 -10.41 -7.55 2.60
CA VAL A 123 -9.71 -6.47 3.26
C VAL A 123 -8.25 -6.65 2.88
N SER A 124 -7.82 -5.85 1.92
CA SER A 124 -6.40 -5.75 1.57
C SER A 124 -5.52 -5.59 2.82
N GLY A 125 -6.06 -4.98 3.89
CA GLY A 125 -5.37 -4.81 5.16
C GLY A 125 -5.08 -6.09 5.95
N THR A 126 -5.92 -7.14 5.87
CA THR A 126 -5.69 -8.37 6.66
C THR A 126 -4.73 -9.35 5.99
N SER A 127 -4.75 -9.46 4.68
CA SER A 127 -3.73 -10.22 3.95
C SER A 127 -2.36 -9.55 4.06
N ALA A 128 -2.35 -8.22 4.05
CA ALA A 128 -1.16 -7.43 4.32
C ALA A 128 -0.61 -7.63 5.74
N LEU A 129 -1.48 -7.80 6.74
CA LEU A 129 -1.04 -8.04 8.12
C LEU A 129 -0.22 -9.32 8.23
N GLY A 130 -0.63 -10.40 7.61
CA GLY A 130 0.15 -11.64 7.57
C GLY A 130 1.53 -11.43 6.95
N HIS A 131 1.60 -10.75 5.82
CA HIS A 131 2.87 -10.42 5.16
C HIS A 131 3.69 -9.35 5.89
N GLN A 132 3.03 -8.44 6.61
CA GLN A 132 3.70 -7.37 7.34
C GLN A 132 4.25 -7.81 8.70
N LEU A 133 3.62 -8.77 9.33
CA LEU A 133 3.99 -9.21 10.69
C LEU A 133 4.97 -10.39 10.69
N LEU A 134 4.88 -11.28 9.70
CA LEU A 134 5.77 -12.46 9.64
C LEU A 134 7.26 -12.14 9.67
N PRO A 135 7.76 -11.05 9.04
CA PRO A 135 9.16 -10.68 9.13
C PRO A 135 9.57 -9.96 10.42
N THR A 136 8.60 -9.49 11.21
CA THR A 136 8.84 -8.67 12.42
C THR A 136 8.63 -9.43 13.71
N LEU A 137 8.07 -10.63 13.64
CA LEU A 137 7.92 -11.50 14.80
C LEU A 137 9.19 -12.35 14.97
N PRO A 138 9.76 -12.39 16.19
CA PRO A 138 10.92 -13.24 16.48
C PRO A 138 10.59 -14.72 16.40
#